data_cc8605794ebb19b85bd9488af2a27ba3
#
_entry.id   cc8605794ebb19b85bd9488af2a27ba3
#
_cell.length_a   1.000
_cell.length_b   1.000
_cell.length_c   1.000
_cell.angle_alpha   90.00
_cell.angle_beta   90.00
_cell.angle_gamma   90.00
#
_symmetry.space_group_name_H-M   'P 1'
#
loop_
_entity.id
_entity.type
_entity.pdbx_description
1 polymer ?
#
loop_
_entity_poly.entity_id
_entity_poly.type
_entity_poly.pdbx_seq_one_letter_code
_entity_poly.pdbx_strand_id
1 'polypeptide(L)'
;MPTISLENVTKYYKANKHSRAGRTVEIGVEEVNLTIEQGDFVFVTGSSGAGKSTLLGLISGQLKPDRGTVYLDGKDLSKLLRWNYNRTALMFGKVSPEYALIRKLTVEENLSLAARVGRGKFESNREMHARIQKVLGLVGMTGVEKKHPVEMSIGECRRVELARALINSPPILILDEITASLDDDNIWDIFHLLTEINHKGSTVIMATHASQYVNIMRRRVVTIVDGKIFGDVRQGRYGDVM
;
A
#
# COMPACT_ATOMS: atom_id res chain seq x y z
N MET A 1 -4.70 16.83 5.33
CA MET A 1 -4.41 15.49 4.81
C MET A 1 -4.47 14.51 5.97
N PRO A 2 -4.81 13.25 5.73
CA PRO A 2 -5.26 12.37 6.79
C PRO A 2 -4.14 11.80 7.65
N THR A 3 -4.35 11.81 8.98
CA THR A 3 -3.57 11.06 9.97
C THR A 3 -4.22 9.71 10.21
N ILE A 4 -3.42 8.65 10.35
CA ILE A 4 -3.88 7.30 10.66
C ILE A 4 -3.47 6.97 12.09
N SER A 5 -4.40 6.47 12.91
CA SER A 5 -4.06 5.94 14.23
C SER A 5 -4.70 4.58 14.48
N LEU A 6 -3.93 3.69 15.08
CA LEU A 6 -4.35 2.38 15.53
C LEU A 6 -4.31 2.38 17.05
N GLU A 7 -5.40 1.97 17.69
CA GLU A 7 -5.52 1.90 19.13
C GLU A 7 -5.88 0.47 19.58
N ASN A 8 -4.92 -0.20 20.22
CA ASN A 8 -5.01 -1.58 20.73
C ASN A 8 -5.53 -2.58 19.68
N VAL A 9 -5.04 -2.43 18.45
CA VAL A 9 -5.56 -3.19 17.30
C VAL A 9 -5.02 -4.61 17.31
N THR A 10 -5.92 -5.58 17.24
CA THR A 10 -5.60 -7.01 17.15
C THR A 10 -6.37 -7.64 16.00
N LYS A 11 -5.69 -8.52 15.23
CA LYS A 11 -6.26 -9.30 14.15
C LYS A 11 -5.88 -10.76 14.26
N TYR A 12 -6.89 -11.63 14.29
CA TYR A 12 -6.74 -13.08 14.31
C TYR A 12 -7.13 -13.69 12.98
N TYR A 13 -6.44 -14.79 12.63
CA TYR A 13 -6.83 -15.66 11.54
C TYR A 13 -7.22 -17.05 12.10
N LYS A 14 -8.27 -17.64 11.54
CA LYS A 14 -8.65 -19.02 11.88
C LYS A 14 -7.71 -19.95 11.14
N ALA A 15 -6.91 -20.74 11.84
CA ALA A 15 -6.13 -21.78 11.21
C ALA A 15 -7.02 -22.79 10.47
N ASN A 16 -6.57 -23.23 9.31
CA ASN A 16 -7.30 -24.18 8.48
C ASN A 16 -7.65 -25.47 9.21
N LYS A 17 -8.85 -26.03 8.97
CA LYS A 17 -9.47 -27.21 9.60
C LYS A 17 -8.70 -28.54 9.48
N HIS A 18 -7.48 -28.57 8.95
CA HIS A 18 -6.73 -29.81 8.70
C HIS A 18 -5.64 -30.16 9.74
N SER A 19 -5.47 -29.34 10.79
CA SER A 19 -4.60 -29.77 11.89
C SER A 19 -5.39 -30.55 12.92
N ARG A 20 -4.91 -31.80 13.20
CA ARG A 20 -5.48 -32.73 14.21
C ARG A 20 -5.38 -32.23 15.67
N ALA A 21 -4.72 -31.13 15.92
CA ALA A 21 -4.60 -30.47 17.22
C ALA A 21 -5.46 -29.22 17.20
N GLY A 22 -6.58 -29.22 17.90
CA GLY A 22 -7.50 -28.13 18.23
C GLY A 22 -7.46 -26.83 17.39
N ARG A 23 -8.48 -26.00 17.47
CA ARG A 23 -8.54 -24.69 16.78
C ARG A 23 -7.35 -23.80 17.19
N THR A 24 -6.24 -23.88 16.46
CA THR A 24 -5.16 -22.91 16.59
C THR A 24 -5.59 -21.63 15.91
N VAL A 25 -5.58 -20.54 16.65
CA VAL A 25 -5.78 -19.18 16.12
C VAL A 25 -4.40 -18.66 15.75
N GLU A 26 -4.20 -18.28 14.51
CA GLU A 26 -2.97 -17.64 14.04
C GLU A 26 -3.11 -16.13 14.26
N ILE A 27 -2.13 -15.53 14.92
CA ILE A 27 -2.13 -14.10 15.22
C ILE A 27 -1.54 -13.37 14.02
N GLY A 28 -2.30 -12.48 13.42
CA GLY A 28 -1.81 -11.60 12.37
C GLY A 28 -1.07 -10.40 12.94
N VAL A 29 -1.73 -9.66 13.87
CA VAL A 29 -1.14 -8.60 14.70
C VAL A 29 -1.84 -8.55 16.05
N GLU A 30 -1.13 -8.13 17.10
CA GLU A 30 -1.62 -8.12 18.47
C GLU A 30 -1.31 -6.79 19.18
N GLU A 31 -2.33 -6.18 19.75
CA GLU A 31 -2.28 -4.96 20.59
C GLU A 31 -1.47 -3.81 19.95
N VAL A 32 -1.59 -3.65 18.64
CA VAL A 32 -0.87 -2.62 17.89
C VAL A 32 -1.39 -1.25 18.23
N ASN A 33 -0.47 -0.38 18.70
CA ASN A 33 -0.67 1.05 18.87
C ASN A 33 0.32 1.76 17.94
N LEU A 34 -0.18 2.55 16.98
CA LEU A 34 0.65 3.22 15.97
C LEU A 34 -0.06 4.47 15.47
N THR A 35 0.67 5.58 15.39
CA THR A 35 0.19 6.78 14.71
C THR A 35 1.09 7.09 13.53
N ILE A 36 0.51 7.28 12.35
CA ILE A 36 1.21 7.69 11.13
C ILE A 36 0.70 9.07 10.77
N GLU A 37 1.61 10.04 10.81
CA GLU A 37 1.30 11.42 10.52
C GLU A 37 1.21 11.67 9.01
N GLN A 38 0.53 12.72 8.66
CA GLN A 38 0.49 13.20 7.29
C GLN A 38 1.88 13.49 6.75
N GLY A 39 2.18 12.97 5.55
CA GLY A 39 3.47 13.19 4.89
C GLY A 39 4.60 12.30 5.42
N ASP A 40 4.32 11.41 6.38
CA ASP A 40 5.29 10.39 6.77
C ASP A 40 5.68 9.50 5.58
N PHE A 41 6.96 9.13 5.53
CA PHE A 41 7.43 8.00 4.76
C PHE A 41 7.83 6.89 5.75
N VAL A 42 7.04 5.82 5.80
CA VAL A 42 7.18 4.76 6.80
C VAL A 42 7.52 3.44 6.11
N PHE A 43 8.64 2.84 6.50
CA PHE A 43 8.93 1.45 6.19
C PHE A 43 8.38 0.54 7.29
N VAL A 44 7.67 -0.51 6.88
CA VAL A 44 7.23 -1.59 7.76
C VAL A 44 8.15 -2.78 7.51
N THR A 45 8.97 -3.14 8.50
CA THR A 45 9.98 -4.19 8.42
C THR A 45 9.66 -5.36 9.33
N GLY A 46 10.29 -6.50 9.09
CA GLY A 46 10.10 -7.73 9.86
C GLY A 46 10.23 -8.98 8.98
N SER A 47 10.34 -10.15 9.61
CA SER A 47 10.44 -11.43 8.91
C SER A 47 9.18 -11.74 8.08
N SER A 48 9.26 -12.73 7.19
CA SER A 48 8.07 -13.27 6.54
C SER A 48 7.09 -13.82 7.60
N GLY A 49 5.81 -13.52 7.46
CA GLY A 49 4.79 -13.90 8.44
C GLY A 49 4.72 -13.02 9.70
N ALA A 50 5.59 -12.02 9.88
CA ALA A 50 5.58 -11.16 11.07
C ALA A 50 4.30 -10.31 11.25
N GLY A 51 3.43 -10.20 10.24
CA GLY A 51 2.18 -9.42 10.31
C GLY A 51 2.17 -8.14 9.48
N LYS A 52 3.20 -7.89 8.63
CA LYS A 52 3.31 -6.68 7.81
C LYS A 52 2.10 -6.45 6.91
N SER A 53 1.75 -7.41 6.07
CA SER A 53 0.58 -7.31 5.16
C SER A 53 -0.73 -7.20 5.92
N THR A 54 -0.83 -7.84 7.10
CA THR A 54 -1.98 -7.69 8.01
C THR A 54 -2.09 -6.26 8.52
N LEU A 55 -0.98 -5.65 8.96
CA LEU A 55 -0.96 -4.26 9.38
C LEU A 55 -1.38 -3.32 8.24
N LEU A 56 -0.80 -3.49 7.03
CA LEU A 56 -1.18 -2.69 5.86
C LEU A 56 -2.66 -2.87 5.48
N GLY A 57 -3.18 -4.09 5.57
CA GLY A 57 -4.59 -4.39 5.33
C GLY A 57 -5.53 -3.72 6.34
N LEU A 58 -5.15 -3.63 7.61
CA LEU A 58 -5.89 -2.92 8.66
C LEU A 58 -5.86 -1.40 8.44
N ILE A 59 -4.68 -0.83 8.17
CA ILE A 59 -4.50 0.60 7.87
C ILE A 59 -5.37 1.03 6.68
N SER A 60 -5.45 0.19 5.64
CA SER A 60 -6.21 0.49 4.43
C SER A 60 -7.70 0.17 4.53
N GLY A 61 -8.14 -0.41 5.64
CA GLY A 61 -9.53 -0.85 5.82
C GLY A 61 -9.94 -2.07 4.99
N GLN A 62 -9.00 -2.78 4.35
CA GLN A 62 -9.26 -4.07 3.71
C GLN A 62 -9.58 -5.15 4.74
N LEU A 63 -8.88 -5.09 5.87
CA LEU A 63 -9.13 -5.96 7.00
C LEU A 63 -9.82 -5.18 8.11
N LYS A 64 -10.79 -5.83 8.74
CA LYS A 64 -11.42 -5.30 9.94
C LYS A 64 -10.70 -5.87 11.16
N PRO A 65 -10.33 -5.04 12.16
CA PRO A 65 -9.77 -5.54 13.40
C PRO A 65 -10.79 -6.40 14.17
N ASP A 66 -10.29 -7.39 14.91
CA ASP A 66 -11.10 -8.20 15.83
C ASP A 66 -11.20 -7.54 17.19
N ARG A 67 -10.18 -6.73 17.59
CA ARG A 67 -10.17 -5.84 18.76
C ARG A 67 -9.50 -4.52 18.41
N GLY A 68 -9.82 -3.49 19.18
CA GLY A 68 -9.30 -2.14 18.97
C GLY A 68 -9.96 -1.43 17.79
N THR A 69 -9.44 -0.27 17.43
CA THR A 69 -10.01 0.58 16.37
C THR A 69 -8.92 1.23 15.54
N VAL A 70 -9.15 1.30 14.23
CA VAL A 70 -8.33 2.08 13.30
C VAL A 70 -9.07 3.37 13.00
N TYR A 71 -8.38 4.50 13.13
CA TYR A 71 -8.94 5.82 12.86
C TYR A 71 -8.26 6.46 11.65
N LEU A 72 -9.05 7.20 10.89
CA LEU A 72 -8.59 8.10 9.83
C LEU A 72 -9.10 9.51 10.17
N ASP A 73 -8.21 10.45 10.44
CA ASP A 73 -8.54 11.80 10.94
C ASP A 73 -9.46 11.77 12.18
N GLY A 74 -9.12 10.93 13.16
CA GLY A 74 -9.90 10.77 14.38
C GLY A 74 -11.27 10.11 14.20
N LYS A 75 -11.62 9.65 12.98
CA LYS A 75 -12.87 8.96 12.69
C LYS A 75 -12.63 7.47 12.49
N ASP A 76 -13.44 6.64 13.14
CA ASP A 76 -13.40 5.19 13.00
C ASP A 76 -13.50 4.78 11.51
N LEU A 77 -12.41 4.19 10.98
CA LEU A 77 -12.29 3.81 9.57
C LEU A 77 -13.36 2.81 9.14
N SER A 78 -13.77 1.90 10.03
CA SER A 78 -14.81 0.91 9.73
C SER A 78 -16.18 1.56 9.51
N LYS A 79 -16.47 2.64 10.26
CA LYS A 79 -17.68 3.45 10.08
C LYS A 79 -17.60 4.28 8.81
N LEU A 80 -16.45 4.91 8.52
CA LEU A 80 -16.24 5.66 7.29
C LEU A 80 -16.45 4.79 6.05
N LEU A 81 -15.89 3.58 6.03
CA LEU A 81 -16.06 2.62 4.92
C LEU A 81 -17.51 2.14 4.78
N ARG A 82 -18.23 1.99 5.87
CA ARG A 82 -19.66 1.62 5.83
C ARG A 82 -20.56 2.73 5.28
N TRP A 83 -20.25 3.99 5.61
CA TRP A 83 -21.09 5.13 5.25
C TRP A 83 -20.77 5.70 3.87
N ASN A 84 -19.49 5.71 3.49
CA ASN A 84 -19.04 6.32 2.24
C ASN A 84 -17.82 5.57 1.67
N TYR A 85 -18.05 4.31 1.29
CA TYR A 85 -17.01 3.41 0.82
C TYR A 85 -16.14 4.03 -0.28
N ASN A 86 -16.77 4.53 -1.35
CA ASN A 86 -16.04 5.05 -2.51
C ASN A 86 -15.11 6.21 -2.13
N ARG A 87 -15.60 7.17 -1.35
CA ARG A 87 -14.79 8.32 -0.94
C ARG A 87 -13.65 7.92 -0.02
N THR A 88 -13.91 7.01 0.93
CA THR A 88 -12.89 6.52 1.86
C THR A 88 -11.85 5.66 1.13
N ALA A 89 -12.29 4.79 0.20
CA ALA A 89 -11.39 3.96 -0.59
C ALA A 89 -10.42 4.80 -1.46
N LEU A 90 -10.88 5.96 -1.97
CA LEU A 90 -10.04 6.89 -2.74
C LEU A 90 -8.94 7.58 -1.91
N MET A 91 -9.02 7.54 -0.58
CA MET A 91 -7.94 8.03 0.28
C MET A 91 -6.70 7.16 0.20
N PHE A 92 -6.81 5.93 -0.31
CA PHE A 92 -5.75 4.94 -0.34
C PHE A 92 -5.42 4.51 -1.76
N GLY A 93 -4.19 4.76 -2.20
CA GLY A 93 -3.58 4.08 -3.36
C GLY A 93 -2.88 2.82 -2.86
N LYS A 94 -3.14 1.68 -3.52
CA LYS A 94 -2.61 0.40 -3.05
C LYS A 94 -1.89 -0.35 -4.15
N VAL A 95 -0.71 -0.86 -3.82
CA VAL A 95 0.01 -1.86 -4.62
C VAL A 95 0.34 -3.03 -3.72
N SER A 96 -0.10 -4.21 -4.10
CA SER A 96 0.23 -5.46 -3.42
C SER A 96 0.15 -6.63 -4.41
N PRO A 97 0.73 -7.79 -4.09
CA PRO A 97 0.65 -8.97 -4.95
C PRO A 97 -0.78 -9.40 -5.30
N GLU A 98 -1.74 -9.13 -4.41
CA GLU A 98 -3.16 -9.45 -4.60
C GLU A 98 -3.84 -8.56 -5.67
N TYR A 99 -3.28 -7.38 -5.95
CA TYR A 99 -3.81 -6.41 -6.89
C TYR A 99 -3.01 -6.32 -8.19
N ALA A 100 -2.53 -7.45 -8.70
CA ALA A 100 -1.86 -7.51 -9.99
C ALA A 100 -2.72 -6.90 -11.10
N LEU A 101 -2.09 -6.53 -12.21
CA LEU A 101 -2.79 -6.07 -13.41
C LEU A 101 -3.65 -7.19 -13.99
N ILE A 102 -4.81 -6.83 -14.53
CA ILE A 102 -5.69 -7.77 -15.22
C ILE A 102 -5.06 -8.09 -16.58
N ARG A 103 -4.53 -9.30 -16.73
CA ARG A 103 -3.72 -9.72 -17.89
C ARG A 103 -4.44 -9.63 -19.24
N LYS A 104 -5.78 -9.78 -19.25
CA LYS A 104 -6.63 -9.72 -20.45
C LYS A 104 -6.95 -8.29 -20.89
N LEU A 105 -6.68 -7.31 -20.07
CA LEU A 105 -6.91 -5.90 -20.35
C LEU A 105 -5.61 -5.22 -20.73
N THR A 106 -5.71 -4.19 -21.57
CA THR A 106 -4.59 -3.29 -21.85
C THR A 106 -4.21 -2.46 -20.62
N VAL A 107 -3.07 -1.78 -20.68
CA VAL A 107 -2.66 -0.82 -19.64
C VAL A 107 -3.73 0.26 -19.47
N GLU A 108 -4.22 0.86 -20.56
CA GLU A 108 -5.26 1.89 -20.52
C GLU A 108 -6.56 1.39 -19.87
N GLU A 109 -6.99 0.18 -20.18
CA GLU A 109 -8.18 -0.41 -19.59
C GLU A 109 -8.00 -0.69 -18.09
N ASN A 110 -6.83 -1.21 -17.66
CA ASN A 110 -6.50 -1.40 -16.25
C ASN A 110 -6.56 -0.09 -15.47
N LEU A 111 -6.01 0.99 -16.02
CA LEU A 111 -6.02 2.32 -15.40
C LEU A 111 -7.42 2.94 -15.42
N SER A 112 -8.17 2.77 -16.52
CA SER A 112 -9.55 3.27 -16.65
C SER A 112 -10.48 2.68 -15.60
N LEU A 113 -10.35 1.40 -15.27
CA LEU A 113 -11.13 0.77 -14.20
C LEU A 113 -10.91 1.45 -12.85
N ALA A 114 -9.65 1.68 -12.48
CA ALA A 114 -9.31 2.36 -11.22
C ALA A 114 -9.76 3.83 -11.23
N ALA A 115 -9.64 4.51 -12.36
CA ALA A 115 -10.02 5.90 -12.54
C ALA A 115 -11.52 6.14 -12.34
N ARG A 116 -12.37 5.18 -12.70
CA ARG A 116 -13.84 5.27 -12.57
C ARG A 116 -14.33 5.13 -11.13
N VAL A 117 -13.52 4.56 -10.24
CA VAL A 117 -13.90 4.41 -8.82
C VAL A 117 -14.02 5.80 -8.19
N GLY A 118 -15.19 6.10 -7.62
CA GLY A 118 -15.42 7.30 -6.81
C GLY A 118 -15.61 8.62 -7.56
N ARG A 119 -15.51 8.66 -8.87
CA ARG A 119 -15.91 9.84 -9.66
C ARG A 119 -17.29 9.61 -10.25
N GLY A 120 -18.16 10.65 -10.15
CA GLY A 120 -19.48 10.63 -10.74
C GLY A 120 -19.42 10.43 -12.26
N LYS A 121 -20.58 10.15 -12.87
CA LYS A 121 -20.78 9.73 -14.28
C LYS A 121 -20.31 10.71 -15.38
N PHE A 122 -19.61 11.79 -15.06
CA PHE A 122 -19.41 12.93 -15.96
C PHE A 122 -17.97 13.17 -16.45
N GLU A 123 -17.02 12.24 -16.23
CA GLU A 123 -15.70 12.38 -16.84
C GLU A 123 -15.77 11.96 -18.32
N SER A 124 -15.40 12.86 -19.20
CA SER A 124 -15.33 12.57 -20.65
C SER A 124 -14.17 11.59 -20.94
N ASN A 125 -14.29 10.85 -22.03
CA ASN A 125 -13.20 9.97 -22.49
C ASN A 125 -11.88 10.73 -22.71
N ARG A 126 -11.94 11.99 -23.14
CA ARG A 126 -10.77 12.84 -23.32
C ARG A 126 -10.08 13.18 -21.99
N GLU A 127 -10.84 13.51 -20.94
CA GLU A 127 -10.30 13.79 -19.61
C GLU A 127 -9.69 12.54 -18.97
N MET A 128 -10.38 11.40 -19.11
CA MET A 128 -9.88 10.10 -18.68
C MET A 128 -8.54 9.78 -19.33
N HIS A 129 -8.46 9.89 -20.66
CA HIS A 129 -7.24 9.64 -21.43
C HIS A 129 -6.10 10.57 -20.99
N ALA A 130 -6.35 11.88 -20.84
CA ALA A 130 -5.36 12.84 -20.37
C ALA A 130 -4.82 12.49 -18.97
N ARG A 131 -5.68 12.01 -18.07
CA ARG A 131 -5.30 11.58 -16.73
C ARG A 131 -4.45 10.31 -16.76
N ILE A 132 -4.78 9.36 -17.62
CA ILE A 132 -3.98 8.14 -17.84
C ILE A 132 -2.60 8.51 -18.38
N GLN A 133 -2.52 9.36 -19.39
CA GLN A 133 -1.25 9.85 -19.94
C GLN A 133 -0.39 10.53 -18.86
N LYS A 134 -1.00 11.38 -18.04
CA LYS A 134 -0.32 12.07 -16.95
C LYS A 134 0.28 11.09 -15.94
N VAL A 135 -0.47 10.07 -15.52
CA VAL A 135 0.01 9.12 -14.50
C VAL A 135 1.04 8.16 -15.10
N LEU A 136 0.89 7.75 -16.36
CA LEU A 136 1.91 6.95 -17.05
C LEU A 136 3.21 7.74 -17.23
N GLY A 137 3.12 9.03 -17.57
CA GLY A 137 4.29 9.92 -17.61
C GLY A 137 5.00 10.02 -16.25
N LEU A 138 4.23 10.07 -15.15
CA LEU A 138 4.80 10.13 -13.80
C LEU A 138 5.64 8.90 -13.44
N VAL A 139 5.24 7.71 -13.91
CA VAL A 139 5.96 6.45 -13.64
C VAL A 139 6.93 6.06 -14.77
N GLY A 140 7.18 6.96 -15.74
CA GLY A 140 8.09 6.70 -16.86
C GLY A 140 7.59 5.68 -17.87
N MET A 141 6.26 5.52 -18.02
CA MET A 141 5.61 4.49 -18.85
C MET A 141 4.73 5.11 -19.96
N THR A 142 5.26 6.09 -20.67
CA THR A 142 4.56 6.68 -21.82
C THR A 142 4.57 5.75 -23.05
N GLY A 143 3.47 5.72 -23.80
CA GLY A 143 3.38 4.96 -25.07
C GLY A 143 3.06 3.46 -24.89
N VAL A 144 2.75 3.00 -23.67
CA VAL A 144 2.41 1.59 -23.40
C VAL A 144 0.90 1.34 -23.25
N GLU A 145 0.08 2.33 -23.50
CA GLU A 145 -1.36 2.32 -23.21
C GLU A 145 -2.09 1.12 -23.78
N LYS A 146 -1.69 0.71 -24.99
CA LYS A 146 -2.30 -0.40 -25.75
C LYS A 146 -1.65 -1.76 -25.48
N LYS A 147 -0.52 -1.80 -24.76
CA LYS A 147 0.13 -3.06 -24.40
C LYS A 147 -0.71 -3.82 -23.35
N HIS A 148 -0.63 -5.14 -23.41
CA HIS A 148 -1.13 -6.02 -22.37
C HIS A 148 -0.02 -6.32 -21.34
N PRO A 149 -0.34 -6.57 -20.06
CA PRO A 149 0.65 -6.92 -19.05
C PRO A 149 1.53 -8.12 -19.40
N VAL A 150 1.05 -9.04 -20.23
CA VAL A 150 1.82 -10.21 -20.69
C VAL A 150 2.94 -9.87 -21.67
N GLU A 151 2.93 -8.68 -22.25
CA GLU A 151 3.93 -8.17 -23.19
C GLU A 151 4.98 -7.29 -22.51
N MET A 152 4.91 -7.18 -21.18
CA MET A 152 5.70 -6.27 -20.37
C MET A 152 6.62 -7.03 -19.42
N SER A 153 7.76 -6.43 -19.08
CA SER A 153 8.63 -6.93 -18.02
C SER A 153 7.95 -6.81 -16.62
N ILE A 154 8.48 -7.50 -15.63
CA ILE A 154 7.99 -7.41 -14.26
C ILE A 154 8.11 -5.97 -13.73
N GLY A 155 9.24 -5.29 -14.02
CA GLY A 155 9.48 -3.90 -13.62
C GLY A 155 8.48 -2.94 -14.26
N GLU A 156 8.21 -3.07 -15.56
CA GLU A 156 7.19 -2.29 -16.26
C GLU A 156 5.80 -2.52 -15.67
N CYS A 157 5.43 -3.77 -15.37
CA CYS A 157 4.17 -4.09 -14.71
C CYS A 157 4.06 -3.41 -13.33
N ARG A 158 5.13 -3.43 -12.52
CA ARG A 158 5.16 -2.75 -11.21
C ARG A 158 4.98 -1.24 -11.32
N ARG A 159 5.59 -0.60 -12.33
CA ARG A 159 5.39 0.83 -12.61
C ARG A 159 3.94 1.13 -13.02
N VAL A 160 3.31 0.28 -13.82
CA VAL A 160 1.88 0.42 -14.20
C VAL A 160 0.95 0.15 -13.01
N GLU A 161 1.26 -0.80 -12.14
CA GLU A 161 0.52 -1.01 -10.88
C GLU A 161 0.58 0.23 -9.98
N LEU A 162 1.76 0.87 -9.91
CA LEU A 162 1.94 2.13 -9.19
C LEU A 162 1.15 3.27 -9.86
N ALA A 163 1.16 3.37 -11.20
CA ALA A 163 0.33 4.32 -11.93
C ALA A 163 -1.17 4.12 -11.62
N ARG A 164 -1.62 2.87 -11.57
CA ARG A 164 -3.01 2.53 -11.20
C ARG A 164 -3.36 2.96 -9.76
N ALA A 165 -2.44 2.79 -8.83
CA ALA A 165 -2.63 3.26 -7.45
C ALA A 165 -2.70 4.80 -7.37
N LEU A 166 -1.96 5.50 -8.22
CA LEU A 166 -1.83 6.96 -8.24
C LEU A 166 -2.89 7.68 -9.08
N ILE A 167 -3.65 6.98 -9.92
CA ILE A 167 -4.57 7.59 -10.91
C ILE A 167 -5.59 8.55 -10.29
N ASN A 168 -6.02 8.29 -9.06
CA ASN A 168 -6.96 9.11 -8.31
C ASN A 168 -6.28 10.10 -7.34
N SER A 169 -4.94 10.26 -7.42
CA SER A 169 -4.15 11.14 -6.55
C SER A 169 -4.44 10.92 -5.06
N PRO A 170 -4.29 9.68 -4.55
CA PRO A 170 -4.60 9.38 -3.16
C PRO A 170 -3.63 10.09 -2.21
N PRO A 171 -4.10 10.61 -1.06
CA PRO A 171 -3.22 11.20 -0.05
C PRO A 171 -2.38 10.17 0.71
N ILE A 172 -2.76 8.90 0.69
CA ILE A 172 -2.03 7.82 1.35
C ILE A 172 -1.72 6.73 0.32
N LEU A 173 -0.45 6.34 0.21
CA LEU A 173 0.02 5.26 -0.65
C LEU A 173 0.50 4.10 0.20
N ILE A 174 -0.07 2.92 -0.02
CA ILE A 174 0.23 1.69 0.71
C ILE A 174 0.83 0.67 -0.27
N LEU A 175 2.04 0.22 0.03
CA LEU A 175 2.85 -0.61 -0.85
C LEU A 175 3.28 -1.87 -0.10
N ASP A 176 2.90 -3.03 -0.63
CA ASP A 176 3.29 -4.31 -0.05
C ASP A 176 4.23 -5.04 -1.01
N GLU A 177 5.51 -5.09 -0.64
CA GLU A 177 6.59 -5.80 -1.33
C GLU A 177 6.72 -5.52 -2.84
N ILE A 178 6.53 -4.26 -3.26
CA ILE A 178 6.57 -3.88 -4.68
C ILE A 178 7.94 -4.03 -5.33
N THR A 179 9.00 -4.16 -4.53
CA THR A 179 10.39 -4.32 -5.00
C THR A 179 10.80 -5.76 -5.19
N ALA A 180 9.95 -6.72 -4.84
CA ALA A 180 10.24 -8.14 -5.00
C ALA A 180 10.43 -8.51 -6.48
N SER A 181 11.50 -9.25 -6.77
CA SER A 181 11.86 -9.72 -8.11
C SER A 181 12.25 -8.61 -9.11
N LEU A 182 12.66 -7.45 -8.64
CA LEU A 182 13.22 -6.37 -9.44
C LEU A 182 14.75 -6.34 -9.30
N ASP A 183 15.44 -5.87 -10.33
CA ASP A 183 16.85 -5.49 -10.28
C ASP A 183 17.05 -4.16 -9.53
N ASP A 184 18.30 -3.89 -9.16
CA ASP A 184 18.64 -2.72 -8.34
C ASP A 184 18.29 -1.38 -9.01
N ASP A 185 18.45 -1.26 -10.34
CA ASP A 185 18.14 -0.03 -11.06
C ASP A 185 16.64 0.27 -11.02
N ASN A 186 15.82 -0.72 -11.29
CA ASN A 186 14.36 -0.59 -11.21
C ASN A 186 13.88 -0.30 -9.78
N ILE A 187 14.55 -0.87 -8.76
CA ILE A 187 14.24 -0.58 -7.36
C ILE A 187 14.55 0.88 -7.04
N TRP A 188 15.73 1.39 -7.43
CA TRP A 188 16.10 2.80 -7.21
C TRP A 188 15.12 3.77 -7.86
N ASP A 189 14.74 3.52 -9.09
CA ASP A 189 13.76 4.35 -9.80
C ASP A 189 12.41 4.42 -9.06
N ILE A 190 11.95 3.28 -8.52
CA ILE A 190 10.72 3.24 -7.71
C ILE A 190 10.90 4.06 -6.42
N PHE A 191 12.02 3.93 -5.71
CA PHE A 191 12.25 4.70 -4.49
C PHE A 191 12.39 6.20 -4.74
N HIS A 192 13.04 6.62 -5.85
CA HIS A 192 13.07 8.01 -6.26
C HIS A 192 11.67 8.56 -6.52
N LEU A 193 10.86 7.82 -7.28
CA LEU A 193 9.48 8.21 -7.57
C LEU A 193 8.64 8.31 -6.28
N LEU A 194 8.76 7.35 -5.36
CA LEU A 194 8.05 7.39 -4.07
C LEU A 194 8.49 8.58 -3.22
N THR A 195 9.77 8.94 -3.26
CA THR A 195 10.30 10.11 -2.57
C THR A 195 9.71 11.40 -3.13
N GLU A 196 9.61 11.53 -4.46
CA GLU A 196 8.96 12.69 -5.10
C GLU A 196 7.47 12.79 -4.75
N ILE A 197 6.75 11.66 -4.72
CA ILE A 197 5.33 11.60 -4.34
C ILE A 197 5.18 12.04 -2.87
N ASN A 198 6.06 11.58 -1.99
CA ASN A 198 6.06 11.96 -0.58
C ASN A 198 6.37 13.45 -0.40
N HIS A 199 7.37 14.01 -1.11
CA HIS A 199 7.68 15.44 -1.06
C HIS A 199 6.51 16.32 -1.54
N LYS A 200 5.62 15.81 -2.39
CA LYS A 200 4.37 16.48 -2.80
C LYS A 200 3.27 16.39 -1.73
N GLY A 201 3.56 15.79 -0.58
CA GLY A 201 2.70 15.74 0.60
C GLY A 201 1.94 14.43 0.80
N SER A 202 2.07 13.43 -0.07
CA SER A 202 1.44 12.12 0.15
C SER A 202 2.15 11.35 1.26
N THR A 203 1.40 10.68 2.11
CA THR A 203 1.92 9.71 3.07
C THR A 203 2.25 8.42 2.35
N VAL A 204 3.45 7.86 2.58
CA VAL A 204 3.90 6.59 1.98
C VAL A 204 4.14 5.57 3.06
N ILE A 205 3.48 4.40 2.97
CA ILE A 205 3.65 3.29 3.90
C ILE A 205 4.03 2.06 3.08
N MET A 206 5.24 1.53 3.31
CA MET A 206 5.80 0.47 2.48
C MET A 206 6.32 -0.69 3.32
N ALA A 207 5.74 -1.87 3.15
CA ALA A 207 6.35 -3.11 3.62
C ALA A 207 7.40 -3.57 2.60
N THR A 208 8.59 -3.89 3.08
CA THR A 208 9.69 -4.33 2.21
C THR A 208 10.72 -5.18 2.94
N HIS A 209 11.36 -6.10 2.22
CA HIS A 209 12.54 -6.83 2.64
C HIS A 209 13.85 -6.22 2.09
N ALA A 210 13.78 -5.16 1.31
CA ALA A 210 14.92 -4.51 0.67
C ALA A 210 15.73 -3.66 1.68
N SER A 211 16.43 -4.35 2.60
CA SER A 211 17.14 -3.74 3.75
C SER A 211 18.16 -2.68 3.35
N GLN A 212 18.89 -2.88 2.25
CA GLN A 212 19.87 -1.91 1.77
C GLN A 212 19.25 -0.55 1.48
N TYR A 213 18.07 -0.50 0.84
CA TYR A 213 17.39 0.75 0.49
C TYR A 213 16.81 1.44 1.72
N VAL A 214 16.20 0.67 2.65
CA VAL A 214 15.74 1.19 3.95
C VAL A 214 16.91 1.87 4.68
N ASN A 215 18.08 1.23 4.70
CA ASN A 215 19.28 1.72 5.37
C ASN A 215 19.86 2.99 4.73
N ILE A 216 19.73 3.14 3.41
CA ILE A 216 20.18 4.34 2.68
C ILE A 216 19.21 5.49 2.86
N MET A 217 17.91 5.23 2.72
CA MET A 217 16.87 6.27 2.74
C MET A 217 16.64 6.89 4.12
N ARG A 218 16.94 6.17 5.20
CA ARG A 218 16.82 6.66 6.58
C ARG A 218 15.49 7.36 6.88
N ARG A 219 14.40 6.74 6.47
CA ARG A 219 13.05 7.19 6.81
C ARG A 219 12.59 6.54 8.13
N ARG A 220 11.36 6.81 8.54
CA ARG A 220 10.77 6.14 9.70
C ARG A 220 10.65 4.64 9.43
N VAL A 221 11.07 3.82 10.39
CA VAL A 221 11.02 2.36 10.33
C VAL A 221 10.20 1.84 11.49
N VAL A 222 9.13 1.11 11.18
CA VAL A 222 8.30 0.36 12.13
C VAL A 222 8.65 -1.11 11.97
N THR A 223 9.25 -1.70 13.01
CA THR A 223 9.67 -3.11 13.01
C THR A 223 8.60 -3.96 13.68
N ILE A 224 8.12 -4.99 12.97
CA ILE A 224 7.14 -5.96 13.49
C ILE A 224 7.81 -7.31 13.72
N VAL A 225 7.59 -7.88 14.89
CA VAL A 225 8.01 -9.22 15.27
C VAL A 225 6.82 -9.95 15.89
N ASP A 226 6.47 -11.12 15.38
CA ASP A 226 5.38 -11.98 15.88
C ASP A 226 4.06 -11.21 16.13
N GLY A 227 3.70 -10.35 15.17
CA GLY A 227 2.47 -9.56 15.21
C GLY A 227 2.51 -8.32 16.11
N LYS A 228 3.61 -8.02 16.79
CA LYS A 228 3.76 -6.86 17.68
C LYS A 228 4.72 -5.83 17.10
N ILE A 229 4.49 -4.55 17.41
CA ILE A 229 5.46 -3.50 17.10
C ILE A 229 6.59 -3.60 18.13
N PHE A 230 7.79 -3.86 17.62
CA PHE A 230 9.01 -4.00 18.42
C PHE A 230 9.89 -2.74 18.39
N GLY A 231 9.76 -1.94 17.34
CA GLY A 231 10.46 -0.67 17.20
C GLY A 231 9.70 0.30 16.32
N ASP A 232 9.89 1.60 16.58
CA ASP A 232 9.36 2.71 15.79
C ASP A 232 10.38 3.86 15.82
N VAL A 233 11.25 3.91 14.81
CA VAL A 233 12.41 4.81 14.78
C VAL A 233 12.30 5.77 13.60
N ARG A 234 12.31 7.10 13.87
CA ARG A 234 12.07 8.13 12.84
C ARG A 234 13.11 8.20 11.72
N GLN A 235 14.38 7.89 12.00
CA GLN A 235 15.47 7.81 11.02
C GLN A 235 16.16 6.45 11.16
N GLY A 236 15.35 5.39 11.02
CA GLY A 236 15.75 4.04 11.33
C GLY A 236 16.54 3.33 10.23
N ARG A 237 17.06 2.18 10.61
CA ARG A 237 17.59 1.14 9.72
C ARG A 237 16.64 -0.05 9.71
N TYR A 238 16.85 -0.92 8.75
CA TYR A 238 16.07 -2.16 8.66
C TYR A 238 16.25 -3.00 9.94
N GLY A 239 15.12 -3.31 10.58
CA GLY A 239 15.11 -4.13 11.80
C GLY A 239 15.54 -3.39 13.07
N ASP A 240 15.65 -2.05 13.05
CA ASP A 240 15.89 -1.28 14.25
C ASP A 240 14.79 -1.58 15.28
N VAL A 241 15.23 -1.88 16.49
CA VAL A 241 14.45 -2.01 17.70
C VAL A 241 14.86 -0.91 18.66
N MET A 242 13.96 -0.46 19.52
CA MET A 242 14.30 0.57 20.51
C MET A 242 15.41 0.10 21.44
#